data_a4202145b7a1acc28a7493f356bd3ec2
#
_entry.id   a4202145b7a1acc28a7493f356bd3ec2
#
_cell.length_a   1.000
_cell.length_b   1.000
_cell.length_c   1.000
_cell.angle_alpha   90.00
_cell.angle_beta   90.00
_cell.angle_gamma   90.00
#
_symmetry.space_group_name_H-M   'P 1'
#
loop_
_entity.id
_entity.type
_entity.pdbx_description
1 polymer ?
#
loop_
_entity_poly.entity_id
_entity_poly.type
_entity_poly.pdbx_seq_one_letter_code
_entity_poly.pdbx_strand_id
1 'polypeptide(L)'
;EEEEEVGREKYEYSNQENKIKEHVEHQKAFINSVYRKKRVSTKLKNQVNKLINNKTKIKEFEINNNATIPLIITQNWEEYFKSPLSRHDKTVAQGLANGKKLLSKLKVRNSTKKDIFPNQKKGKLDHSKVYKATFDDNLFYRVEKEDFKNTFIHISLDLSGSMRGDKLSQTIQTAVSIAYAACNLKSFDVEISLRGTSDLNNGINHPLLAYFFDSRKDSVKKLNQLKYLTIRGMTPEGICLEEIGKRLPLVNHYNEVYLLNISDGLPNIHNNSYNLTTAVNHTKKVIKGIRANKVGILSYYIHDTWDRSQKSKEAFTKMYGKDAKFIDVNNTSMIAKTINNLLLNNTLKVS
;
A
#
# COMPACT_ATOMS: atom_id res chain seq x y z
N GLU A 1 -14.24 -36.08 -19.48
CA GLU A 1 -13.44 -35.28 -18.48
C GLU A 1 -13.40 -33.79 -18.82
N GLU A 2 -13.15 -33.41 -20.09
CA GLU A 2 -13.17 -31.97 -20.50
C GLU A 2 -14.56 -31.33 -20.41
N GLU A 3 -15.66 -32.04 -20.69
CA GLU A 3 -17.03 -31.52 -20.57
C GLU A 3 -17.49 -31.36 -19.09
N GLU A 4 -16.97 -32.18 -18.18
CA GLU A 4 -17.23 -32.03 -16.73
C GLU A 4 -16.45 -30.87 -16.11
N GLU A 5 -15.25 -30.58 -16.59
CA GLU A 5 -14.44 -29.46 -16.10
C GLU A 5 -15.02 -28.11 -16.53
N VAL A 6 -15.44 -27.98 -17.78
CA VAL A 6 -16.14 -26.79 -18.30
C VAL A 6 -17.51 -26.58 -17.60
N GLY A 7 -18.19 -27.67 -17.20
CA GLY A 7 -19.41 -27.59 -16.41
C GLY A 7 -19.17 -27.09 -15.00
N ARG A 8 -18.08 -27.50 -14.34
CA ARG A 8 -17.69 -27.02 -12.99
C ARG A 8 -17.27 -25.54 -12.99
N GLU A 9 -16.47 -25.12 -13.94
CA GLU A 9 -16.09 -23.71 -14.06
C GLU A 9 -17.30 -22.80 -14.29
N LYS A 10 -18.24 -23.17 -15.17
CA LYS A 10 -19.48 -22.42 -15.37
C LYS A 10 -20.35 -22.37 -14.11
N TYR A 11 -20.40 -23.45 -13.32
CA TYR A 11 -21.16 -23.50 -12.07
C TYR A 11 -20.49 -22.63 -10.97
N GLU A 12 -19.18 -22.60 -10.89
CA GLU A 12 -18.44 -21.73 -9.96
C GLU A 12 -18.57 -20.24 -10.32
N TYR A 13 -18.49 -19.90 -11.60
CA TYR A 13 -18.74 -18.53 -12.09
C TYR A 13 -20.16 -18.07 -11.80
N SER A 14 -21.16 -18.90 -12.06
CA SER A 14 -22.57 -18.61 -11.76
C SER A 14 -22.81 -18.43 -10.24
N ASN A 15 -22.17 -19.24 -9.41
CA ASN A 15 -22.23 -19.09 -7.94
C ASN A 15 -21.54 -17.83 -7.43
N GLN A 16 -20.43 -17.42 -8.04
CA GLN A 16 -19.76 -16.16 -7.69
C GLN A 16 -20.59 -14.94 -8.12
N GLU A 17 -21.18 -14.95 -9.31
CA GLU A 17 -22.10 -13.89 -9.75
C GLU A 17 -23.34 -13.79 -8.85
N ASN A 18 -23.92 -14.90 -8.44
CA ASN A 18 -25.07 -14.92 -7.55
C ASN A 18 -24.71 -14.39 -6.15
N LYS A 19 -23.57 -14.79 -5.59
CA LYS A 19 -23.05 -14.22 -4.32
C LYS A 19 -22.78 -12.73 -4.41
N ILE A 20 -22.27 -12.25 -5.54
CA ILE A 20 -22.06 -10.81 -5.75
C ILE A 20 -23.41 -10.08 -5.85
N LYS A 21 -24.40 -10.64 -6.56
CA LYS A 21 -25.75 -10.09 -6.64
C LYS A 21 -26.44 -10.04 -5.28
N GLU A 22 -26.38 -11.12 -4.50
CA GLU A 22 -26.90 -11.14 -3.12
C GLU A 22 -26.23 -10.11 -2.22
N HIS A 23 -24.91 -9.95 -2.32
CA HIS A 23 -24.19 -8.96 -1.53
C HIS A 23 -24.58 -7.52 -1.91
N VAL A 24 -24.75 -7.23 -3.19
CA VAL A 24 -25.26 -5.94 -3.69
C VAL A 24 -26.69 -5.68 -3.24
N GLU A 25 -27.56 -6.69 -3.29
CA GLU A 25 -28.96 -6.57 -2.81
C GLU A 25 -29.01 -6.35 -1.29
N HIS A 26 -28.16 -7.03 -0.52
CA HIS A 26 -28.07 -6.85 0.93
C HIS A 26 -27.57 -5.42 1.28
N GLN A 27 -26.59 -4.91 0.54
CA GLN A 27 -26.13 -3.54 0.68
C GLN A 27 -27.23 -2.52 0.32
N LYS A 28 -27.99 -2.76 -0.75
CA LYS A 28 -29.12 -1.92 -1.13
C LYS A 28 -30.24 -1.94 -0.07
N ALA A 29 -30.55 -3.12 0.48
CA ALA A 29 -31.55 -3.27 1.53
C ALA A 29 -31.14 -2.53 2.81
N PHE A 30 -29.86 -2.63 3.21
CA PHE A 30 -29.30 -1.90 4.34
C PHE A 30 -29.37 -0.37 4.14
N ILE A 31 -28.91 0.12 3.00
CA ILE A 31 -28.98 1.54 2.65
C ILE A 31 -30.42 2.03 2.72
N ASN A 32 -31.37 1.26 2.16
CA ASN A 32 -32.79 1.59 2.22
C ASN A 32 -33.34 1.59 3.66
N SER A 33 -32.83 0.71 4.54
CA SER A 33 -33.22 0.69 5.96
C SER A 33 -32.74 1.93 6.71
N VAL A 34 -31.50 2.38 6.43
CA VAL A 34 -30.95 3.63 6.99
C VAL A 34 -31.73 4.84 6.50
N TYR A 35 -32.12 4.86 5.21
CA TYR A 35 -32.95 5.92 4.63
C TYR A 35 -34.35 6.00 5.22
N ARG A 36 -34.96 4.86 5.59
CA ARG A 36 -36.28 4.83 6.24
C ARG A 36 -36.25 5.39 7.66
N LYS A 37 -35.16 5.22 8.39
CA LYS A 37 -34.98 5.73 9.76
C LYS A 37 -34.68 7.23 9.85
N LYS A 38 -34.09 7.82 8.80
CA LYS A 38 -33.84 9.27 8.70
C LYS A 38 -34.39 9.73 7.36
N ARG A 39 -35.26 10.74 7.30
CA ARG A 39 -35.75 11.35 6.04
C ARG A 39 -34.57 11.86 5.19
N VAL A 40 -33.92 10.96 4.47
CA VAL A 40 -32.74 11.24 3.64
C VAL A 40 -33.17 11.68 2.25
N SER A 41 -32.57 12.73 1.72
CA SER A 41 -32.93 13.32 0.44
C SER A 41 -32.70 12.34 -0.73
N THR A 42 -33.55 12.39 -1.75
CA THR A 42 -33.44 11.62 -3.00
C THR A 42 -32.06 11.79 -3.66
N LYS A 43 -31.44 12.97 -3.48
CA LYS A 43 -30.09 13.30 -3.97
C LYS A 43 -29.02 12.40 -3.33
N LEU A 44 -29.10 12.15 -2.04
CA LEU A 44 -28.17 11.26 -1.33
C LEU A 44 -28.36 9.80 -1.78
N LYS A 45 -29.64 9.37 -1.95
CA LYS A 45 -29.94 8.02 -2.47
C LYS A 45 -29.34 7.79 -3.85
N ASN A 46 -29.44 8.77 -4.74
CA ASN A 46 -28.86 8.71 -6.08
C ASN A 46 -27.33 8.69 -6.06
N GLN A 47 -26.71 9.46 -5.16
CA GLN A 47 -25.25 9.46 -4.98
C GLN A 47 -24.75 8.12 -4.46
N VAL A 48 -25.40 7.54 -3.46
CA VAL A 48 -25.02 6.23 -2.92
C VAL A 48 -25.22 5.12 -3.96
N ASN A 49 -26.31 5.16 -4.72
CA ASN A 49 -26.54 4.21 -5.83
C ASN A 49 -25.45 4.36 -6.92
N LYS A 50 -25.02 5.59 -7.22
CA LYS A 50 -23.91 5.85 -8.13
C LYS A 50 -22.58 5.31 -7.61
N LEU A 51 -22.33 5.42 -6.30
CA LEU A 51 -21.14 4.85 -5.63
C LEU A 51 -21.11 3.32 -5.74
N ILE A 52 -22.26 2.66 -5.52
CA ILE A 52 -22.37 1.20 -5.61
C ILE A 52 -22.10 0.72 -7.04
N ASN A 53 -22.63 1.42 -8.05
CA ASN A 53 -22.44 1.07 -9.46
C ASN A 53 -21.02 1.32 -9.96
N ASN A 54 -20.21 2.17 -9.28
CA ASN A 54 -18.87 2.59 -9.69
C ASN A 54 -17.73 1.79 -9.02
N LYS A 55 -17.88 0.48 -8.83
CA LYS A 55 -16.87 -0.37 -8.16
C LYS A 55 -16.52 0.07 -6.74
N THR A 56 -17.43 0.75 -6.09
CA THR A 56 -17.29 1.21 -4.70
C THR A 56 -18.05 0.27 -3.79
N LYS A 57 -17.40 -0.19 -2.73
CA LYS A 57 -17.98 -1.04 -1.68
C LYS A 57 -18.10 -0.22 -0.40
N ILE A 58 -19.21 -0.38 0.31
CA ILE A 58 -19.37 0.16 1.65
C ILE A 58 -19.35 -1.03 2.60
N LYS A 59 -18.44 -0.98 3.57
CA LYS A 59 -18.28 -2.02 4.59
C LYS A 59 -18.52 -1.41 5.96
N GLU A 60 -19.32 -2.08 6.77
CA GLU A 60 -19.54 -1.64 8.14
C GLU A 60 -18.41 -2.08 9.04
N PHE A 61 -18.00 -1.18 9.88
CA PHE A 61 -16.96 -1.36 10.87
C PHE A 61 -17.57 -1.28 12.26
N GLU A 62 -17.54 -2.39 13.00
CA GLU A 62 -17.96 -2.42 14.40
C GLU A 62 -16.87 -1.84 15.28
N ILE A 63 -17.17 -0.77 16.00
CA ILE A 63 -16.24 -0.14 16.95
C ILE A 63 -16.43 -0.69 18.35
N ASN A 64 -17.67 -0.81 18.79
CA ASN A 64 -18.13 -1.37 20.04
C ASN A 64 -19.48 -2.04 19.79
N ASN A 65 -19.94 -2.90 20.68
CA ASN A 65 -21.17 -3.71 20.54
C ASN A 65 -22.44 -2.97 20.03
N ASN A 66 -22.43 -1.65 19.91
CA ASN A 66 -23.59 -0.85 19.49
C ASN A 66 -23.28 0.26 18.47
N ALA A 67 -22.07 0.40 17.99
CA ALA A 67 -21.71 1.47 17.05
C ALA A 67 -20.94 0.93 15.83
N THR A 68 -21.52 1.13 14.64
CA THR A 68 -20.88 0.81 13.37
C THR A 68 -20.50 2.10 12.62
N ILE A 69 -19.37 2.07 11.93
CA ILE A 69 -18.92 3.13 11.02
C ILE A 69 -18.80 2.55 9.62
N PRO A 70 -19.49 3.11 8.62
CA PRO A 70 -19.34 2.66 7.24
C PRO A 70 -18.00 3.11 6.67
N LEU A 71 -17.20 2.17 6.17
CA LEU A 71 -15.99 2.41 5.41
C LEU A 71 -16.30 2.36 3.92
N ILE A 72 -15.96 3.41 3.19
CA ILE A 72 -16.06 3.47 1.74
C ILE A 72 -14.76 2.93 1.14
N ILE A 73 -14.86 1.86 0.35
CA ILE A 73 -13.73 1.27 -0.36
C ILE A 73 -13.96 1.43 -1.86
N THR A 74 -13.03 2.06 -2.57
CA THR A 74 -13.21 2.33 -4.00
C THR A 74 -11.93 2.10 -4.83
N GLN A 75 -12.11 1.78 -6.10
CA GLN A 75 -11.07 1.84 -7.12
C GLN A 75 -11.17 3.14 -7.95
N ASN A 76 -12.25 3.90 -7.80
CA ASN A 76 -12.45 5.19 -8.47
C ASN A 76 -11.91 6.34 -7.59
N TRP A 77 -10.59 6.37 -7.43
CA TRP A 77 -9.91 7.38 -6.61
C TRP A 77 -10.14 8.82 -7.15
N GLU A 78 -10.36 8.96 -8.48
CA GLU A 78 -10.53 10.26 -9.11
C GLU A 78 -11.73 11.04 -8.60
N GLU A 79 -12.80 10.36 -8.28
CA GLU A 79 -14.03 10.97 -7.75
C GLU A 79 -13.80 11.66 -6.40
N TYR A 80 -12.86 11.14 -5.61
CA TYR A 80 -12.64 11.59 -4.23
C TYR A 80 -11.39 12.43 -4.05
N PHE A 81 -10.30 12.07 -4.71
CA PHE A 81 -8.97 12.62 -4.44
C PHE A 81 -8.35 13.36 -5.63
N LYS A 82 -9.10 13.54 -6.73
CA LYS A 82 -8.64 14.29 -7.90
C LYS A 82 -9.23 15.69 -7.91
N SER A 83 -8.36 16.68 -8.07
CA SER A 83 -8.75 18.07 -8.29
C SER A 83 -7.99 18.65 -9.49
N PRO A 84 -8.69 19.24 -10.48
CA PRO A 84 -8.03 19.94 -11.60
C PRO A 84 -7.22 21.15 -11.15
N LEU A 85 -7.53 21.70 -9.98
CA LEU A 85 -6.82 22.85 -9.39
C LEU A 85 -5.50 22.45 -8.74
N SER A 86 -5.34 21.18 -8.34
CA SER A 86 -4.09 20.69 -7.79
C SER A 86 -3.06 20.50 -8.89
N ARG A 87 -1.82 20.97 -8.64
CA ARG A 87 -0.73 20.93 -9.60
C ARG A 87 0.57 20.47 -8.93
N HIS A 88 0.84 19.18 -9.00
CA HIS A 88 2.06 18.55 -8.47
C HIS A 88 2.98 18.05 -9.60
N ASP A 89 2.97 18.70 -10.77
CA ASP A 89 3.74 18.27 -11.94
C ASP A 89 5.25 18.17 -11.63
N LYS A 90 5.83 19.20 -10.99
CA LYS A 90 7.23 19.20 -10.58
C LYS A 90 7.53 18.07 -9.58
N THR A 91 6.64 17.85 -8.63
CA THR A 91 6.76 16.80 -7.60
C THR A 91 6.77 15.40 -8.23
N VAL A 92 5.85 15.13 -9.16
CA VAL A 92 5.80 13.85 -9.87
C VAL A 92 7.03 13.66 -10.75
N ALA A 93 7.45 14.69 -11.49
CA ALA A 93 8.66 14.63 -12.30
C ALA A 93 9.91 14.32 -11.44
N GLN A 94 10.03 14.97 -10.30
CA GLN A 94 11.11 14.69 -9.34
C GLN A 94 11.04 13.27 -8.77
N GLY A 95 9.83 12.79 -8.46
CA GLY A 95 9.59 11.42 -8.02
C GLY A 95 10.04 10.39 -9.07
N LEU A 96 9.70 10.61 -10.35
CA LEU A 96 10.14 9.76 -11.45
C LEU A 96 11.68 9.78 -11.62
N ALA A 97 12.31 10.95 -11.51
CA ALA A 97 13.78 11.07 -11.55
C ALA A 97 14.45 10.32 -10.40
N ASN A 98 13.93 10.45 -9.18
CA ASN A 98 14.40 9.71 -8.01
C ASN A 98 14.17 8.20 -8.15
N GLY A 99 13.04 7.79 -8.75
CA GLY A 99 12.74 6.40 -9.08
C GLY A 99 13.73 5.78 -10.04
N LYS A 100 14.16 6.52 -11.07
CA LYS A 100 15.24 6.10 -11.98
C LYS A 100 16.57 5.89 -11.24
N LYS A 101 16.93 6.80 -10.33
CA LYS A 101 18.15 6.67 -9.50
C LYS A 101 18.05 5.46 -8.57
N LEU A 102 16.91 5.23 -7.93
CA LEU A 102 16.65 4.06 -7.08
C LEU A 102 16.80 2.78 -7.89
N LEU A 103 16.13 2.69 -9.05
CA LEU A 103 16.20 1.55 -9.96
C LEU A 103 17.63 1.23 -10.39
N SER A 104 18.41 2.26 -10.77
CA SER A 104 19.82 2.08 -11.15
C SER A 104 20.65 1.46 -10.03
N LYS A 105 20.48 1.95 -8.79
CA LYS A 105 21.17 1.38 -7.63
C LYS A 105 20.79 -0.08 -7.38
N LEU A 106 19.51 -0.41 -7.48
CA LEU A 106 19.01 -1.77 -7.30
C LEU A 106 19.53 -2.71 -8.40
N LYS A 107 19.55 -2.27 -9.68
CA LYS A 107 20.09 -3.06 -10.79
C LYS A 107 21.57 -3.32 -10.69
N VAL A 108 22.37 -2.30 -10.37
CA VAL A 108 23.83 -2.43 -10.20
C VAL A 108 24.14 -3.48 -9.14
N ARG A 109 23.46 -3.42 -8.00
CA ARG A 109 23.71 -4.38 -6.92
C ARG A 109 23.24 -5.81 -7.26
N ASN A 110 22.15 -5.95 -8.01
CA ASN A 110 21.73 -7.27 -8.50
C ASN A 110 22.75 -7.90 -9.45
N SER A 111 23.44 -7.06 -10.23
CA SER A 111 24.50 -7.51 -11.14
C SER A 111 25.83 -7.83 -10.45
N THR A 112 26.10 -7.23 -9.28
CA THR A 112 27.37 -7.38 -8.56
C THR A 112 27.39 -8.51 -7.55
N LYS A 113 26.22 -9.00 -7.10
CA LYS A 113 26.13 -10.14 -6.19
C LYS A 113 26.17 -11.44 -6.97
N LYS A 114 27.35 -11.79 -7.44
CA LYS A 114 27.68 -13.11 -8.00
C LYS A 114 28.73 -13.71 -7.08
N ASP A 115 28.35 -14.75 -6.37
CA ASP A 115 29.33 -15.53 -5.63
C ASP A 115 30.01 -16.48 -6.62
N ILE A 116 31.33 -16.36 -6.74
CA ILE A 116 32.15 -17.22 -7.59
C ILE A 116 32.78 -18.28 -6.68
N PHE A 117 32.39 -19.53 -6.89
CA PHE A 117 32.96 -20.67 -6.20
C PHE A 117 34.03 -21.27 -7.12
N PRO A 118 35.33 -21.01 -6.89
CA PRO A 118 36.40 -21.56 -7.65
C PRO A 118 36.64 -23.05 -7.30
N ASN A 119 37.48 -23.71 -8.04
CA ASN A 119 37.94 -25.10 -7.78
C ASN A 119 36.78 -26.12 -7.77
N GLN A 120 35.89 -26.04 -8.75
CA GLN A 120 34.81 -26.99 -8.93
C GLN A 120 35.14 -28.06 -9.98
N LYS A 121 34.55 -29.24 -9.82
CA LYS A 121 34.67 -30.33 -10.84
C LYS A 121 33.74 -30.16 -12.03
N LYS A 122 32.74 -29.26 -11.91
CA LYS A 122 31.74 -28.95 -12.96
C LYS A 122 31.39 -27.47 -12.91
N GLY A 123 31.07 -26.88 -14.08
CA GLY A 123 30.68 -25.49 -14.17
C GLY A 123 31.26 -24.80 -15.40
N LYS A 124 31.65 -23.55 -15.28
CA LYS A 124 32.38 -22.81 -16.31
C LYS A 124 33.86 -23.04 -16.17
N LEU A 125 34.50 -23.37 -17.29
CA LEU A 125 35.95 -23.60 -17.31
C LEU A 125 36.70 -22.32 -16.89
N ASP A 126 37.63 -22.47 -15.95
CA ASP A 126 38.58 -21.41 -15.59
C ASP A 126 39.78 -21.48 -16.53
N HIS A 127 39.77 -20.64 -17.54
CA HIS A 127 40.84 -20.64 -18.55
C HIS A 127 42.23 -20.43 -17.96
N SER A 128 42.34 -19.78 -16.80
CA SER A 128 43.61 -19.57 -16.12
C SER A 128 44.21 -20.87 -15.52
N LYS A 129 43.39 -21.95 -15.42
CA LYS A 129 43.77 -23.24 -14.82
C LYS A 129 43.87 -24.38 -15.83
N VAL A 130 43.60 -24.10 -17.10
CA VAL A 130 43.65 -25.17 -18.14
C VAL A 130 44.99 -25.88 -18.20
N TYR A 131 46.10 -25.23 -17.86
CA TYR A 131 47.41 -25.83 -17.80
C TYR A 131 47.54 -26.96 -16.73
N LYS A 132 46.62 -27.01 -15.76
CA LYS A 132 46.56 -28.05 -14.73
C LYS A 132 45.68 -29.26 -15.13
N ALA A 133 45.08 -29.22 -16.31
CA ALA A 133 44.05 -30.22 -16.73
C ALA A 133 44.54 -31.67 -16.69
N THR A 134 45.85 -31.91 -16.74
CA THR A 134 46.46 -33.23 -16.63
C THR A 134 46.58 -33.74 -15.19
N PHE A 135 46.46 -32.86 -14.19
CA PHE A 135 46.78 -33.20 -12.78
C PHE A 135 45.68 -32.82 -11.80
N ASP A 136 44.69 -31.99 -12.20
CA ASP A 136 43.63 -31.47 -11.31
C ASP A 136 42.27 -31.45 -12.02
N ASP A 137 41.26 -32.08 -11.42
CA ASP A 137 39.89 -32.08 -11.92
C ASP A 137 39.10 -30.82 -11.54
N ASN A 138 39.66 -29.92 -10.70
CA ASN A 138 38.97 -28.77 -10.14
C ASN A 138 39.19 -27.50 -10.99
N LEU A 139 38.99 -27.63 -12.29
CA LEU A 139 39.29 -26.60 -13.31
C LEU A 139 38.10 -25.66 -13.56
N PHE A 140 37.01 -25.91 -12.93
CA PHE A 140 35.77 -25.11 -13.18
C PHE A 140 35.49 -24.17 -12.03
N TYR A 141 34.68 -23.15 -12.34
CA TYR A 141 34.06 -22.32 -11.33
C TYR A 141 32.56 -22.31 -11.54
N ARG A 142 31.83 -22.21 -10.42
CA ARG A 142 30.38 -22.03 -10.39
C ARG A 142 30.08 -20.59 -10.01
N VAL A 143 29.17 -19.95 -10.75
CA VAL A 143 28.67 -18.63 -10.45
C VAL A 143 27.26 -18.79 -9.93
N GLU A 144 27.08 -18.54 -8.67
CA GLU A 144 25.75 -18.39 -8.08
C GLU A 144 25.34 -16.93 -8.12
N LYS A 145 24.15 -16.68 -8.62
CA LYS A 145 23.55 -15.34 -8.55
C LYS A 145 22.63 -15.33 -7.34
N GLU A 146 22.85 -14.39 -6.45
CA GLU A 146 21.84 -14.10 -5.44
C GLU A 146 20.69 -13.34 -6.11
N ASP A 147 19.52 -13.96 -6.22
CA ASP A 147 18.32 -13.27 -6.66
C ASP A 147 17.67 -12.54 -5.47
N PHE A 148 17.05 -11.39 -5.74
CA PHE A 148 16.27 -10.71 -4.72
C PHE A 148 15.07 -11.59 -4.32
N LYS A 149 14.77 -11.60 -3.03
CA LYS A 149 13.50 -12.14 -2.54
C LYS A 149 12.34 -11.39 -3.17
N ASN A 150 11.35 -12.11 -3.65
CA ASN A 150 10.12 -11.50 -4.11
C ASN A 150 9.50 -10.69 -2.97
N THR A 151 9.43 -9.40 -3.15
CA THR A 151 8.97 -8.46 -2.12
C THR A 151 7.74 -7.70 -2.59
N PHE A 152 6.76 -7.61 -1.72
CA PHE A 152 5.57 -6.78 -1.93
C PHE A 152 5.52 -5.65 -0.89
N ILE A 153 5.27 -4.43 -1.34
CA ILE A 153 5.07 -3.28 -0.47
C ILE A 153 3.71 -2.64 -0.74
N HIS A 154 2.84 -2.63 0.26
CA HIS A 154 1.65 -1.82 0.24
C HIS A 154 1.95 -0.44 0.82
N ILE A 155 1.77 0.61 0.02
CA ILE A 155 1.97 2.00 0.43
C ILE A 155 0.61 2.61 0.76
N SER A 156 0.41 3.00 2.01
CA SER A 156 -0.79 3.70 2.46
C SER A 156 -0.50 5.17 2.68
N LEU A 157 -1.09 6.04 1.86
CA LEU A 157 -0.89 7.48 1.91
C LEU A 157 -2.04 8.16 2.63
N ASP A 158 -1.71 8.95 3.64
CA ASP A 158 -2.63 9.84 4.31
C ASP A 158 -2.87 11.09 3.46
N LEU A 159 -4.12 11.37 3.17
CA LEU A 159 -4.55 12.56 2.44
C LEU A 159 -5.44 13.47 3.30
N SER A 160 -5.29 13.42 4.60
CA SER A 160 -5.98 14.32 5.53
C SER A 160 -5.54 15.77 5.34
N GLY A 161 -6.34 16.70 5.89
CA GLY A 161 -6.10 18.14 5.74
C GLY A 161 -4.74 18.61 6.28
N SER A 162 -4.20 17.93 7.28
CA SER A 162 -2.89 18.22 7.90
C SER A 162 -1.69 17.94 6.97
N MET A 163 -1.88 17.05 5.98
CA MET A 163 -0.87 16.72 4.98
C MET A 163 -0.66 17.79 3.91
N ARG A 164 -1.33 18.93 4.01
CA ARG A 164 -1.23 20.02 3.01
C ARG A 164 0.20 20.54 2.85
N GLY A 165 0.54 20.99 1.61
CA GLY A 165 1.82 21.64 1.31
C GLY A 165 2.94 20.66 1.05
N ASP A 166 4.08 20.89 1.69
CA ASP A 166 5.31 20.13 1.45
C ASP A 166 5.20 18.68 1.88
N LYS A 167 4.44 18.37 2.94
CA LYS A 167 4.19 17.00 3.39
C LYS A 167 3.55 16.17 2.28
N LEU A 168 2.49 16.68 1.63
CA LEU A 168 1.86 16.03 0.49
C LEU A 168 2.82 15.88 -0.69
N SER A 169 3.54 16.94 -1.03
CA SER A 169 4.51 16.93 -2.14
C SER A 169 5.59 15.87 -1.92
N GLN A 170 6.17 15.80 -0.74
CA GLN A 170 7.20 14.82 -0.42
C GLN A 170 6.65 13.38 -0.36
N THR A 171 5.43 13.21 0.11
CA THR A 171 4.73 11.92 0.13
C THR A 171 4.48 11.41 -1.29
N ILE A 172 3.97 12.27 -2.19
CA ILE A 172 3.79 11.95 -3.61
C ILE A 172 5.14 11.57 -4.24
N GLN A 173 6.18 12.38 -4.05
CA GLN A 173 7.51 12.13 -4.60
C GLN A 173 8.06 10.78 -4.16
N THR A 174 7.91 10.44 -2.89
CA THR A 174 8.35 9.17 -2.32
C THR A 174 7.59 8.00 -2.93
N ALA A 175 6.25 8.06 -2.95
CA ALA A 175 5.41 7.01 -3.50
C ALA A 175 5.68 6.77 -4.99
N VAL A 176 5.81 7.84 -5.79
CA VAL A 176 6.15 7.77 -7.22
C VAL A 176 7.51 7.12 -7.43
N SER A 177 8.52 7.47 -6.61
CA SER A 177 9.88 6.93 -6.77
C SER A 177 9.93 5.42 -6.52
N ILE A 178 9.22 4.94 -5.51
CA ILE A 178 9.17 3.52 -5.15
C ILE A 178 8.36 2.74 -6.21
N ALA A 179 7.19 3.25 -6.60
CA ALA A 179 6.34 2.62 -7.60
C ALA A 179 7.02 2.57 -8.98
N TYR A 180 7.78 3.59 -9.37
CA TYR A 180 8.57 3.57 -10.59
C TYR A 180 9.60 2.44 -10.57
N ALA A 181 10.31 2.27 -9.46
CA ALA A 181 11.28 1.18 -9.32
C ALA A 181 10.60 -0.19 -9.42
N ALA A 182 9.44 -0.36 -8.78
CA ALA A 182 8.66 -1.60 -8.83
C ALA A 182 8.22 -1.97 -10.24
N CYS A 183 7.70 -1.03 -11.02
CA CYS A 183 7.31 -1.29 -12.42
C CYS A 183 8.46 -1.81 -13.32
N ASN A 184 9.71 -1.64 -12.90
CA ASN A 184 10.88 -1.96 -13.69
C ASN A 184 11.76 -3.08 -13.08
N LEU A 185 11.29 -3.72 -12.01
CA LEU A 185 11.94 -4.84 -11.33
C LEU A 185 10.95 -6.01 -11.17
N LYS A 186 11.33 -7.20 -11.62
CA LYS A 186 10.46 -8.39 -11.58
C LYS A 186 10.23 -8.96 -10.17
N SER A 187 11.16 -8.71 -9.26
CA SER A 187 11.14 -9.26 -7.89
C SER A 187 10.55 -8.29 -6.85
N PHE A 188 9.98 -7.17 -7.30
CA PHE A 188 9.48 -6.14 -6.42
C PHE A 188 8.17 -5.56 -6.93
N ASP A 189 7.11 -5.71 -6.15
CA ASP A 189 5.79 -5.19 -6.47
C ASP A 189 5.29 -4.19 -5.44
N VAL A 190 4.50 -3.24 -5.91
CA VAL A 190 3.95 -2.16 -5.10
C VAL A 190 2.47 -1.94 -5.39
N GLU A 191 1.69 -1.81 -4.33
CA GLU A 191 0.32 -1.31 -4.38
C GLU A 191 0.22 -0.02 -3.58
N ILE A 192 -0.49 0.99 -4.11
CA ILE A 192 -0.68 2.28 -3.43
C ILE A 192 -2.17 2.47 -3.14
N SER A 193 -2.48 2.75 -1.88
CA SER A 193 -3.80 3.20 -1.44
C SER A 193 -3.76 4.61 -0.87
N LEU A 194 -4.88 5.30 -1.03
CA LEU A 194 -5.13 6.65 -0.57
C LEU A 194 -6.20 6.59 0.51
N ARG A 195 -5.98 7.25 1.64
CA ARG A 195 -6.96 7.28 2.72
C ARG A 195 -7.30 8.71 3.14
N GLY A 196 -8.54 8.90 3.52
CA GLY A 196 -9.09 10.16 3.98
C GLY A 196 -10.51 9.95 4.45
N THR A 197 -11.30 11.00 4.49
CA THR A 197 -12.74 10.88 4.77
C THR A 197 -13.56 11.55 3.68
N SER A 198 -14.77 11.09 3.49
CA SER A 198 -15.74 11.71 2.59
C SER A 198 -16.98 12.12 3.34
N ASP A 199 -17.42 13.34 3.12
CA ASP A 199 -18.74 13.79 3.53
C ASP A 199 -19.75 13.40 2.43
N LEU A 200 -20.70 12.54 2.79
CA LEU A 200 -21.80 12.14 1.91
C LEU A 200 -22.98 13.11 1.98
N ASN A 201 -22.75 14.41 2.15
CA ASN A 201 -23.75 15.50 2.25
C ASN A 201 -24.66 15.46 3.49
N ASN A 202 -24.28 14.76 4.53
CA ASN A 202 -25.00 14.69 5.80
C ASN A 202 -24.23 15.29 6.99
N GLY A 203 -23.09 15.95 6.72
CA GLY A 203 -22.19 16.50 7.73
C GLY A 203 -21.43 15.44 8.52
N ILE A 204 -21.52 14.16 8.12
CA ILE A 204 -20.82 13.06 8.78
C ILE A 204 -19.63 12.64 7.91
N ASN A 205 -18.45 12.66 8.49
CA ASN A 205 -17.25 12.18 7.83
C ASN A 205 -17.18 10.65 7.86
N HIS A 206 -17.22 10.03 6.70
CA HIS A 206 -17.08 8.58 6.54
C HIS A 206 -15.64 8.23 6.14
N PRO A 207 -14.99 7.24 6.80
CA PRO A 207 -13.72 6.71 6.35
C PRO A 207 -13.75 6.32 4.87
N LEU A 208 -12.69 6.67 4.16
CA LEU A 208 -12.54 6.43 2.73
C LEU A 208 -11.18 5.81 2.45
N LEU A 209 -11.18 4.67 1.77
CA LEU A 209 -10.01 3.97 1.27
C LEU A 209 -10.12 3.80 -0.24
N ALA A 210 -9.22 4.42 -0.99
CA ALA A 210 -9.17 4.29 -2.44
C ALA A 210 -7.88 3.57 -2.88
N TYR A 211 -8.02 2.53 -3.71
CA TYR A 211 -6.87 1.87 -4.33
C TYR A 211 -6.51 2.60 -5.62
N PHE A 212 -5.32 3.20 -5.63
CA PHE A 212 -4.87 4.04 -6.73
C PHE A 212 -4.05 3.29 -7.76
N PHE A 213 -3.07 2.51 -7.32
CA PHE A 213 -2.05 1.95 -8.20
C PHE A 213 -1.64 0.53 -7.78
N ASP A 214 -1.38 -0.32 -8.77
CA ASP A 214 -0.86 -1.66 -8.58
C ASP A 214 0.18 -1.95 -9.67
N SER A 215 1.46 -2.08 -9.32
CA SER A 215 2.57 -2.27 -10.28
C SER A 215 2.41 -3.51 -11.17
N ARG A 216 1.63 -4.50 -10.71
CA ARG A 216 1.34 -5.74 -11.44
C ARG A 216 0.37 -5.55 -12.60
N LYS A 217 -0.43 -4.48 -12.57
CA LYS A 217 -1.53 -4.21 -13.53
C LYS A 217 -1.37 -2.88 -14.23
N ASP A 218 -0.81 -1.91 -13.55
CA ASP A 218 -0.76 -0.53 -13.98
C ASP A 218 0.61 -0.18 -14.58
N SER A 219 0.62 0.66 -15.59
CA SER A 219 1.86 1.17 -16.18
C SER A 219 2.35 2.42 -15.43
N VAL A 220 3.65 2.71 -15.58
CA VAL A 220 4.28 3.94 -15.05
C VAL A 220 3.51 5.20 -15.44
N LYS A 221 2.84 5.23 -16.60
CA LYS A 221 2.05 6.38 -17.06
C LYS A 221 0.95 6.78 -16.07
N LYS A 222 0.38 5.81 -15.33
CA LYS A 222 -0.68 6.07 -14.34
C LYS A 222 -0.16 6.94 -13.18
N LEU A 223 1.11 6.83 -12.82
CA LEU A 223 1.72 7.65 -11.76
C LEU A 223 1.64 9.15 -12.05
N ASN A 224 1.60 9.55 -13.33
CA ASN A 224 1.42 10.95 -13.71
C ASN A 224 0.08 11.54 -13.26
N GLN A 225 -0.90 10.70 -12.95
CA GLN A 225 -2.19 11.18 -12.45
C GLN A 225 -2.09 11.75 -11.03
N LEU A 226 -1.07 11.39 -10.24
CA LEU A 226 -0.83 11.96 -8.92
C LEU A 226 -0.56 13.47 -8.93
N LYS A 227 -0.29 14.07 -10.09
CA LYS A 227 -0.19 15.52 -10.22
C LYS A 227 -1.50 16.26 -9.89
N TYR A 228 -2.62 15.58 -9.96
CA TYR A 228 -3.94 16.11 -9.62
C TYR A 228 -4.42 15.71 -8.22
N LEU A 229 -3.57 15.04 -7.43
CA LEU A 229 -3.93 14.57 -6.11
C LEU A 229 -4.25 15.75 -5.19
N THR A 230 -5.31 15.60 -4.40
CA THR A 230 -5.71 16.58 -3.41
C THR A 230 -5.98 15.93 -2.07
N ILE A 231 -5.81 16.71 -1.01
CA ILE A 231 -6.17 16.31 0.35
C ILE A 231 -7.68 16.25 0.50
N ARG A 232 -8.16 15.34 1.41
CA ARG A 232 -9.59 15.23 1.70
C ARG A 232 -9.85 14.73 3.11
N GLY A 233 -10.48 15.58 3.90
CA GLY A 233 -11.06 15.24 5.20
C GLY A 233 -10.05 14.94 6.29
N MET A 234 -10.33 13.88 7.04
CA MET A 234 -9.67 13.50 8.28
C MET A 234 -8.80 12.24 8.11
N THR A 235 -8.20 11.77 9.21
CA THR A 235 -7.29 10.62 9.25
C THR A 235 -7.98 9.37 9.82
N PRO A 236 -8.64 8.53 9.00
CA PRO A 236 -9.31 7.28 9.45
C PRO A 236 -8.32 6.10 9.54
N GLU A 237 -7.18 6.28 10.19
CA GLU A 237 -6.00 5.42 10.07
C GLU A 237 -6.30 3.95 10.42
N GLY A 238 -6.77 3.68 11.64
CA GLY A 238 -7.00 2.31 12.09
C GLY A 238 -8.00 1.54 11.25
N ILE A 239 -9.11 2.18 10.86
CA ILE A 239 -10.18 1.58 10.05
C ILE A 239 -9.67 1.19 8.67
N CYS A 240 -8.95 2.10 8.00
CA CYS A 240 -8.37 1.82 6.68
C CYS A 240 -7.26 0.76 6.75
N LEU A 241 -6.39 0.83 7.75
CA LEU A 241 -5.31 -0.14 7.93
C LEU A 241 -5.82 -1.54 8.25
N GLU A 242 -6.95 -1.67 8.97
CA GLU A 242 -7.56 -2.98 9.21
C GLU A 242 -8.04 -3.61 7.90
N GLU A 243 -8.66 -2.84 7.01
CA GLU A 243 -9.09 -3.35 5.71
C GLU A 243 -7.90 -3.71 4.82
N ILE A 244 -6.85 -2.88 4.81
CA ILE A 244 -5.59 -3.19 4.12
C ILE A 244 -4.99 -4.48 4.70
N GLY A 245 -4.93 -4.60 6.03
CA GLY A 245 -4.34 -5.75 6.72
C GLY A 245 -5.04 -7.09 6.38
N LYS A 246 -6.35 -7.08 6.19
CA LYS A 246 -7.12 -8.25 5.75
C LYS A 246 -6.74 -8.71 4.34
N ARG A 247 -6.26 -7.79 3.51
CA ARG A 247 -5.88 -8.06 2.12
C ARG A 247 -4.42 -8.52 1.97
N LEU A 248 -3.52 -8.02 2.83
CA LEU A 248 -2.08 -8.33 2.74
C LEU A 248 -1.75 -9.83 2.81
N PRO A 249 -2.38 -10.66 3.67
CA PRO A 249 -2.10 -12.09 3.74
C PRO A 249 -2.46 -12.87 2.47
N LEU A 250 -3.26 -12.32 1.59
CA LEU A 250 -3.64 -12.94 0.31
C LEU A 250 -2.50 -12.91 -0.73
N VAL A 251 -1.37 -12.31 -0.39
CA VAL A 251 -0.20 -12.17 -1.27
C VAL A 251 0.84 -13.25 -0.92
N ASN A 252 0.41 -14.52 -0.90
CA ASN A 252 1.21 -15.64 -0.38
C ASN A 252 2.42 -16.03 -1.22
N HIS A 253 2.55 -15.53 -2.46
CA HIS A 253 3.67 -15.84 -3.35
C HIS A 253 4.90 -14.94 -3.15
N TYR A 254 4.83 -13.99 -2.22
CA TYR A 254 5.96 -13.14 -1.86
C TYR A 254 6.70 -13.69 -0.65
N ASN A 255 8.02 -13.61 -0.69
CA ASN A 255 8.86 -13.98 0.45
C ASN A 255 8.77 -12.96 1.58
N GLU A 256 8.59 -11.68 1.20
CA GLU A 256 8.55 -10.55 2.12
C GLU A 256 7.38 -9.63 1.76
N VAL A 257 6.58 -9.29 2.75
CA VAL A 257 5.45 -8.37 2.61
C VAL A 257 5.60 -7.22 3.61
N TYR A 258 5.47 -5.99 3.13
CA TYR A 258 5.59 -4.80 3.96
C TYR A 258 4.38 -3.88 3.81
N LEU A 259 4.00 -3.27 4.91
CA LEU A 259 3.09 -2.12 4.96
C LEU A 259 3.91 -0.85 5.20
N LEU A 260 3.99 0.01 4.20
CA LEU A 260 4.55 1.35 4.31
C LEU A 260 3.42 2.34 4.57
N ASN A 261 3.37 2.87 5.77
CA ASN A 261 2.42 3.89 6.17
C ASN A 261 3.09 5.27 6.23
N ILE A 262 2.49 6.26 5.62
CA ILE A 262 2.95 7.65 5.64
C ILE A 262 1.80 8.53 6.12
N SER A 263 1.99 9.18 7.27
CA SER A 263 0.98 10.01 7.95
C SER A 263 1.66 11.14 8.71
N ASP A 264 0.91 12.19 9.03
CA ASP A 264 1.41 13.29 9.87
C ASP A 264 0.50 13.58 11.06
N GLY A 265 -0.50 12.74 11.28
CA GLY A 265 -1.58 13.10 12.16
C GLY A 265 -2.02 12.09 13.19
N LEU A 266 -2.87 12.62 14.05
CA LEU A 266 -3.65 11.84 14.99
C LEU A 266 -4.82 11.20 14.25
N PRO A 267 -5.12 9.93 14.49
CA PRO A 267 -6.30 9.30 13.92
C PRO A 267 -7.57 9.99 14.42
N ASN A 268 -8.33 10.56 13.50
CA ASN A 268 -9.54 11.30 13.80
C ASN A 268 -10.52 11.24 12.62
N ILE A 269 -11.81 11.06 12.91
CA ILE A 269 -12.89 11.10 11.92
C ILE A 269 -14.07 12.01 12.35
N HIS A 270 -13.91 12.78 13.41
CA HIS A 270 -14.98 13.59 14.02
C HIS A 270 -16.27 12.80 14.31
N ASN A 271 -16.12 11.58 14.83
CA ASN A 271 -17.23 10.73 15.25
C ASN A 271 -17.14 10.53 16.77
N ASN A 272 -18.22 10.80 17.48
CA ASN A 272 -18.25 10.67 18.95
C ASN A 272 -17.94 9.26 19.44
N SER A 273 -18.32 8.24 18.66
CA SER A 273 -18.05 6.83 19.00
C SER A 273 -16.62 6.40 18.68
N TYR A 274 -15.89 7.16 17.87
CA TYR A 274 -14.51 6.89 17.49
C TYR A 274 -13.60 8.07 17.83
N ASN A 275 -13.52 8.36 19.13
CA ASN A 275 -12.66 9.43 19.65
C ASN A 275 -11.17 9.04 19.55
N LEU A 276 -10.29 10.00 19.82
CA LEU A 276 -8.84 9.84 19.70
C LEU A 276 -8.31 8.61 20.46
N THR A 277 -8.75 8.39 21.69
CA THR A 277 -8.30 7.26 22.50
C THR A 277 -8.71 5.92 21.89
N THR A 278 -9.96 5.81 21.46
CA THR A 278 -10.49 4.63 20.76
C THR A 278 -9.74 4.39 19.46
N ALA A 279 -9.51 5.44 18.66
CA ALA A 279 -8.80 5.36 17.38
C ALA A 279 -7.34 4.91 17.55
N VAL A 280 -6.62 5.46 18.52
CA VAL A 280 -5.23 5.06 18.85
C VAL A 280 -5.17 3.60 19.30
N ASN A 281 -6.06 3.19 20.19
CA ASN A 281 -6.08 1.81 20.71
C ASN A 281 -6.49 0.82 19.59
N HIS A 282 -7.44 1.19 18.75
CA HIS A 282 -7.84 0.39 17.59
C HIS A 282 -6.68 0.23 16.61
N THR A 283 -6.04 1.33 16.20
CA THR A 283 -4.87 1.27 15.31
C THR A 283 -3.76 0.38 15.90
N LYS A 284 -3.46 0.51 17.19
CA LYS A 284 -2.49 -0.35 17.89
C LYS A 284 -2.87 -1.84 17.78
N LYS A 285 -4.15 -2.19 17.96
CA LYS A 285 -4.65 -3.57 17.84
C LYS A 285 -4.47 -4.09 16.42
N VAL A 286 -4.85 -3.28 15.43
CA VAL A 286 -4.72 -3.60 14.00
C VAL A 286 -3.26 -3.85 13.63
N ILE A 287 -2.35 -2.96 14.01
CA ILE A 287 -0.91 -3.08 13.77
C ILE A 287 -0.34 -4.36 14.39
N LYS A 288 -0.78 -4.71 15.61
CA LYS A 288 -0.41 -5.98 16.24
C LYS A 288 -0.89 -7.18 15.43
N GLY A 289 -2.12 -7.14 14.91
CA GLY A 289 -2.67 -8.18 14.04
C GLY A 289 -1.91 -8.33 12.72
N ILE A 290 -1.59 -7.23 12.06
CA ILE A 290 -0.80 -7.22 10.82
C ILE A 290 0.58 -7.84 11.06
N ARG A 291 1.24 -7.49 12.16
CA ARG A 291 2.53 -8.06 12.55
C ARG A 291 2.46 -9.57 12.81
N ALA A 292 1.39 -10.05 13.43
CA ALA A 292 1.18 -11.48 13.70
C ALA A 292 1.12 -12.29 12.39
N ASN A 293 0.70 -11.68 11.29
CA ASN A 293 0.70 -12.26 9.94
C ASN A 293 2.06 -12.15 9.23
N LYS A 294 3.15 -11.89 9.96
CA LYS A 294 4.54 -11.76 9.45
C LYS A 294 4.73 -10.62 8.43
N VAL A 295 3.85 -9.63 8.42
CA VAL A 295 4.00 -8.44 7.59
C VAL A 295 4.92 -7.45 8.30
N GLY A 296 5.96 -7.01 7.61
CA GLY A 296 6.86 -5.94 8.08
C GLY A 296 6.14 -4.59 8.06
N ILE A 297 6.33 -3.78 9.10
CA ILE A 297 5.70 -2.47 9.20
C ILE A 297 6.74 -1.37 9.15
N LEU A 298 6.51 -0.41 8.28
CA LEU A 298 7.30 0.79 8.11
C LEU A 298 6.35 1.98 8.25
N SER A 299 6.28 2.57 9.44
CA SER A 299 5.37 3.68 9.68
C SER A 299 6.14 4.97 9.91
N TYR A 300 5.87 5.96 9.06
CA TYR A 300 6.55 7.24 9.05
C TYR A 300 5.59 8.36 9.42
N TYR A 301 5.94 9.06 10.49
CA TYR A 301 5.35 10.33 10.86
C TYR A 301 6.13 11.45 10.18
N ILE A 302 5.51 12.14 9.21
CA ILE A 302 6.11 13.29 8.56
C ILE A 302 5.74 14.55 9.34
N HIS A 303 6.74 15.26 9.82
CA HIS A 303 6.55 16.53 10.51
C HIS A 303 7.28 17.65 9.78
N ASP A 304 6.77 18.84 9.90
CA ASP A 304 7.50 20.07 9.55
C ASP A 304 8.22 20.65 10.78
N THR A 305 9.06 21.64 10.55
CA THR A 305 9.85 22.30 11.61
C THR A 305 8.98 22.97 12.68
N TRP A 306 7.72 23.27 12.35
CA TRP A 306 6.77 23.96 13.21
C TRP A 306 5.87 22.99 14.00
N ASP A 307 5.79 21.75 13.59
CA ASP A 307 4.98 20.73 14.27
C ASP A 307 5.67 20.26 15.56
N ARG A 308 5.39 20.98 16.64
CA ARG A 308 5.87 20.67 17.99
C ARG A 308 4.89 19.85 18.82
N SER A 309 3.86 19.29 18.21
CA SER A 309 2.85 18.53 18.93
C SER A 309 3.43 17.23 19.50
N GLN A 310 3.90 17.31 20.73
CA GLN A 310 4.37 16.15 21.52
C GLN A 310 3.27 15.08 21.62
N LYS A 311 2.00 15.50 21.79
CA LYS A 311 0.84 14.58 21.86
C LYS A 311 0.68 13.73 20.60
N SER A 312 0.89 14.32 19.41
CA SER A 312 0.81 13.58 18.13
C SER A 312 1.91 12.54 18.04
N LYS A 313 3.14 12.87 18.43
CA LYS A 313 4.27 11.94 18.43
C LYS A 313 4.08 10.80 19.43
N GLU A 314 3.59 11.11 20.61
CA GLU A 314 3.26 10.09 21.64
C GLU A 314 2.16 9.14 21.17
N ALA A 315 1.08 9.67 20.57
CA ALA A 315 0.01 8.86 20.01
C ALA A 315 0.51 7.97 18.90
N PHE A 316 1.32 8.50 17.98
CA PHE A 316 1.92 7.73 16.89
C PHE A 316 2.84 6.61 17.43
N THR A 317 3.67 6.93 18.43
CA THR A 317 4.50 5.92 19.11
C THR A 317 3.64 4.85 19.80
N LYS A 318 2.52 5.25 20.41
CA LYS A 318 1.58 4.30 21.05
C LYS A 318 0.93 3.35 20.04
N MET A 319 0.64 3.83 18.82
CA MET A 319 0.06 3.02 17.74
C MET A 319 1.06 2.02 17.15
N TYR A 320 2.26 2.48 16.82
CA TYR A 320 3.23 1.72 16.02
C TYR A 320 4.38 1.11 16.82
N GLY A 321 4.63 1.60 18.02
CA GLY A 321 5.72 1.13 18.89
C GLY A 321 7.09 1.30 18.23
N LYS A 322 7.87 0.23 18.14
CA LYS A 322 9.22 0.22 17.55
C LYS A 322 9.27 0.56 16.05
N ASP A 323 8.15 0.43 15.35
CA ASP A 323 8.04 0.69 13.92
C ASP A 323 7.70 2.17 13.61
N ALA A 324 7.43 2.97 14.67
CA ALA A 324 7.23 4.41 14.54
C ALA A 324 8.56 5.10 14.18
N LYS A 325 8.58 5.79 13.07
CA LYS A 325 9.73 6.59 12.61
C LYS A 325 9.29 8.02 12.38
N PHE A 326 10.11 8.96 12.83
CA PHE A 326 9.84 10.39 12.70
C PHE A 326 10.78 10.98 11.66
N ILE A 327 10.21 11.64 10.65
CA ILE A 327 10.98 12.19 9.54
C ILE A 327 10.58 13.64 9.34
N ASP A 328 11.58 14.52 9.29
CA ASP A 328 11.40 15.89 8.83
C ASP A 328 10.99 15.91 7.36
N VAL A 329 10.03 16.77 7.01
CA VAL A 329 9.50 16.92 5.65
C VAL A 329 10.62 17.15 4.62
N ASN A 330 11.70 17.82 4.99
CA ASN A 330 12.85 18.07 4.12
C ASN A 330 13.75 16.84 3.92
N ASN A 331 13.57 15.76 4.70
CA ASN A 331 14.44 14.59 4.71
C ASN A 331 13.75 13.28 4.33
N THR A 332 12.67 13.34 3.60
CA THR A 332 11.88 12.15 3.17
C THR A 332 12.66 11.20 2.26
N SER A 333 13.80 11.63 1.70
CA SER A 333 14.72 10.75 0.99
C SER A 333 15.22 9.57 1.86
N MET A 334 15.14 9.68 3.19
CA MET A 334 15.42 8.58 4.12
C MET A 334 14.44 7.40 3.95
N ILE A 335 13.18 7.64 3.56
CA ILE A 335 12.21 6.57 3.30
C ILE A 335 12.71 5.71 2.13
N ALA A 336 13.09 6.35 1.03
CA ALA A 336 13.64 5.65 -0.13
C ALA A 336 14.94 4.91 0.21
N LYS A 337 15.82 5.50 1.05
CA LYS A 337 17.04 4.83 1.54
C LYS A 337 16.70 3.60 2.39
N THR A 338 15.72 3.69 3.29
CA THR A 338 15.30 2.55 4.12
C THR A 338 14.75 1.42 3.27
N ILE A 339 13.91 1.73 2.27
CA ILE A 339 13.37 0.73 1.35
C ILE A 339 14.49 0.12 0.51
N ASN A 340 15.40 0.95 0.00
CA ASN A 340 16.58 0.46 -0.70
C ASN A 340 17.37 -0.53 0.17
N ASN A 341 17.67 -0.18 1.42
CA ASN A 341 18.39 -1.05 2.34
C ASN A 341 17.61 -2.35 2.65
N LEU A 342 16.28 -2.27 2.80
CA LEU A 342 15.41 -3.43 2.97
C LEU A 342 15.51 -4.38 1.79
N LEU A 343 15.30 -3.88 0.58
CA LEU A 343 15.41 -4.67 -0.66
C LEU A 343 16.81 -5.27 -0.85
N LEU A 344 17.84 -4.55 -0.38
CA LEU A 344 19.22 -4.97 -0.50
C LEU A 344 19.66 -6.00 0.54
N ASN A 345 19.04 -6.00 1.72
CA ASN A 345 19.36 -6.97 2.78
C ASN A 345 18.57 -8.28 2.63
N ASN A 346 17.49 -8.25 1.85
CA ASN A 346 16.60 -9.38 1.60
C ASN A 346 17.09 -10.19 0.37
N THR A 347 18.29 -10.75 0.42
CA THR A 347 18.78 -11.65 -0.62
C THR A 347 18.61 -13.10 -0.17
N LEU A 348 18.12 -13.96 -1.07
CA LEU A 348 18.16 -15.41 -0.90
C LEU A 348 19.58 -15.90 -1.20
N LYS A 349 20.20 -16.60 -0.27
CA LYS A 349 21.28 -17.53 -0.62
C LYS A 349 20.61 -18.72 -1.31
N VAL A 350 20.72 -18.77 -2.63
CA VAL A 350 20.31 -19.96 -3.39
C VAL A 350 21.45 -20.96 -3.20
N SER A 351 21.20 -21.96 -2.37
CA SER A 351 22.07 -23.12 -2.18
C SER A 351 21.99 -24.05 -3.38
#